data_5bb9ed9a934ae601c9ad1ef300c92a3f
#
_entry.id   5bb9ed9a934ae601c9ad1ef300c92a3f
#
_cell.length_a   1.000
_cell.length_b   1.000
_cell.length_c   1.000
_cell.angle_alpha   90.00
_cell.angle_beta   90.00
_cell.angle_gamma   90.00
#
_symmetry.space_group_name_H-M   'P 1'
#
loop_
_entity.id
_entity.type
_entity.pdbx_description
1 polymer ?
#
loop_
_entity_poly.entity_id
_entity_poly.type
_entity_poly.pdbx_seq_one_letter_code
_entity_poly.pdbx_strand_id
1 'polypeptide(L)'
;LAEKYDKLIDVHCDEIEEPAARGLETLATLAYETGMRDKVTASHTTAMGSYNDAYAYKLFRLLKMSGINMIANPLVNTFLGGRFDTYPKRRGMTRVKELTEDGINVAFGEDDIKDPWYPMGDGNMLDPLHLGLHVAQTMGYDQIMNSYKYVTQNGARAMHVLDHYGIEVGKQANCIILNRGNFYDALNERAEVLYAIHHGIVTVKTQPQEVKTYFDQNK
;
A
#
# COMPACT_ATOMS: atom_id res chain seq x y z
N LEU A 1 21.20 2.25 16.24
CA LEU A 1 22.03 1.71 15.15
C LEU A 1 21.69 2.40 13.82
N ALA A 2 20.42 2.48 13.43
CA ALA A 2 20.01 3.09 12.16
C ALA A 2 20.47 4.55 12.07
N GLU A 3 20.24 5.35 13.10
CA GLU A 3 20.73 6.73 13.17
C GLU A 3 22.25 6.80 12.99
N LYS A 4 23.00 5.95 13.72
CA LYS A 4 24.47 5.91 13.66
C LYS A 4 25.01 5.60 12.26
N TYR A 5 24.31 4.75 11.51
CA TYR A 5 24.74 4.27 10.19
C TYR A 5 23.93 4.85 9.02
N ASP A 6 23.10 5.84 9.32
CA ASP A 6 22.22 6.50 8.35
C ASP A 6 21.37 5.51 7.51
N LYS A 7 20.66 4.60 8.19
CA LYS A 7 19.85 3.55 7.56
C LYS A 7 18.37 3.82 7.74
N LEU A 8 17.57 3.35 6.78
CA LEU A 8 16.13 3.29 6.90
C LEU A 8 15.73 2.27 7.96
N ILE A 9 14.57 2.51 8.57
CA ILE A 9 13.92 1.60 9.52
C ILE A 9 12.57 1.22 8.94
N ASP A 10 12.28 -0.06 8.85
CA ASP A 10 10.95 -0.61 8.60
C ASP A 10 10.57 -1.54 9.76
N VAL A 11 9.41 -1.29 10.36
CA VAL A 11 8.95 -2.00 11.56
C VAL A 11 7.57 -2.59 11.31
N HIS A 12 7.46 -3.92 11.44
CA HIS A 12 6.15 -4.56 11.61
C HIS A 12 5.59 -4.13 12.96
N CYS A 13 4.51 -3.39 12.95
CA CYS A 13 4.03 -2.64 14.11
C CYS A 13 2.52 -2.84 14.29
N ASP A 14 2.11 -3.21 15.52
CA ASP A 14 0.71 -3.30 15.91
C ASP A 14 -0.13 -4.13 14.91
N GLU A 15 0.36 -5.31 14.54
CA GLU A 15 -0.22 -6.18 13.49
C GLU A 15 -1.56 -6.79 13.85
N ILE A 16 -1.88 -6.89 15.13
CA ILE A 16 -3.16 -7.42 15.61
C ILE A 16 -4.14 -6.29 15.88
N GLU A 17 -5.44 -6.56 15.79
CA GLU A 17 -6.49 -5.54 15.99
C GLU A 17 -6.77 -5.24 17.46
N GLU A 18 -5.81 -5.48 18.34
CA GLU A 18 -5.92 -5.19 19.77
C GLU A 18 -5.73 -3.69 20.03
N PRO A 19 -6.75 -2.95 20.51
CA PRO A 19 -6.64 -1.50 20.70
C PRO A 19 -5.67 -1.11 21.82
N ALA A 20 -5.19 -2.04 22.63
CA ALA A 20 -4.12 -1.81 23.60
C ALA A 20 -2.72 -1.87 22.97
N ALA A 21 -2.57 -2.44 21.76
CA ALA A 21 -1.33 -2.39 21.00
C ALA A 21 -1.11 -0.95 20.49
N ARG A 22 -0.04 -0.29 20.97
CA ARG A 22 0.28 1.12 20.73
C ARG A 22 1.76 1.34 20.46
N GLY A 23 2.40 0.37 19.84
CA GLY A 23 3.80 0.45 19.43
C GLY A 23 4.06 1.59 18.46
N LEU A 24 3.07 1.90 17.60
CA LEU A 24 3.14 3.00 16.64
C LEU A 24 3.33 4.37 17.32
N GLU A 25 2.68 4.63 18.47
CA GLU A 25 2.87 5.86 19.22
C GLU A 25 4.32 6.00 19.69
N THR A 26 4.90 4.91 20.20
CA THR A 26 6.31 4.88 20.62
C THR A 26 7.25 5.06 19.43
N LEU A 27 6.99 4.37 18.32
CA LEU A 27 7.79 4.48 17.11
C LEU A 27 7.80 5.91 16.56
N ALA A 28 6.62 6.54 16.46
CA ALA A 28 6.48 7.91 15.99
C ALA A 28 7.15 8.91 16.91
N THR A 29 7.05 8.72 18.23
CA THR A 29 7.73 9.56 19.24
C THR A 29 9.26 9.48 19.06
N LEU A 30 9.80 8.28 18.97
CA LEU A 30 11.24 8.08 18.78
C LEU A 30 11.72 8.64 17.44
N ALA A 31 10.96 8.45 16.36
CA ALA A 31 11.29 9.01 15.04
C ALA A 31 11.36 10.55 15.07
N TYR A 32 10.46 11.18 15.84
CA TYR A 32 10.46 12.63 16.05
C TYR A 32 11.65 13.09 16.89
N GLU A 33 11.87 12.48 18.05
CA GLU A 33 12.90 12.86 19.02
C GLU A 33 14.32 12.65 18.49
N THR A 34 14.56 11.58 17.73
CA THR A 34 15.85 11.28 17.10
C THR A 34 16.10 12.03 15.80
N GLY A 35 15.07 12.69 15.25
CA GLY A 35 15.17 13.34 13.95
C GLY A 35 15.20 12.37 12.76
N MET A 36 14.98 11.07 12.98
CA MET A 36 14.94 10.04 11.92
C MET A 36 13.78 10.25 10.94
N ARG A 37 12.63 10.72 11.42
CA ARG A 37 11.48 11.19 10.65
C ARG A 37 11.07 10.23 9.53
N ASP A 38 11.10 10.68 8.27
CA ASP A 38 10.71 9.95 7.07
C ASP A 38 11.62 8.76 6.72
N LYS A 39 12.74 8.57 7.45
CA LYS A 39 13.55 7.35 7.40
C LYS A 39 12.91 6.18 8.14
N VAL A 40 11.81 6.41 8.84
CA VAL A 40 11.08 5.40 9.60
C VAL A 40 9.77 5.07 8.91
N THR A 41 9.52 3.79 8.73
CA THR A 41 8.29 3.24 8.17
C THR A 41 7.66 2.28 9.17
N ALA A 42 6.34 2.41 9.35
CA ALA A 42 5.52 1.49 10.15
C ALA A 42 4.64 0.65 9.22
N SER A 43 4.87 -0.65 9.20
CA SER A 43 4.08 -1.61 8.42
C SER A 43 2.92 -2.17 9.24
N HIS A 44 1.83 -2.55 8.59
CA HIS A 44 0.57 -3.10 9.10
C HIS A 44 -0.27 -2.11 9.88
N THR A 45 0.08 -1.85 11.12
CA THR A 45 -0.63 -0.96 12.07
C THR A 45 -2.14 -1.23 12.16
N THR A 46 -2.54 -2.50 12.09
CA THR A 46 -3.94 -2.95 12.05
C THR A 46 -4.71 -2.62 13.32
N ALA A 47 -4.02 -2.52 14.46
CA ALA A 47 -4.62 -2.07 15.72
C ALA A 47 -5.32 -0.71 15.60
N MET A 48 -4.86 0.16 14.68
CA MET A 48 -5.46 1.47 14.45
C MET A 48 -6.91 1.37 13.98
N GLY A 49 -7.27 0.31 13.25
CA GLY A 49 -8.66 0.02 12.87
C GLY A 49 -9.60 -0.20 14.06
N SER A 50 -9.05 -0.49 15.25
CA SER A 50 -9.79 -0.73 16.50
C SER A 50 -9.68 0.43 17.50
N TYR A 51 -8.89 1.47 17.23
CA TYR A 51 -8.78 2.63 18.12
C TYR A 51 -10.06 3.44 18.12
N ASN A 52 -10.39 4.02 19.28
CA ASN A 52 -11.41 5.06 19.31
C ASN A 52 -10.92 6.32 18.59
N ASP A 53 -11.85 7.13 18.08
CA ASP A 53 -11.52 8.28 17.26
C ASP A 53 -10.71 9.34 18.02
N ALA A 54 -10.98 9.56 19.29
CA ALA A 54 -10.26 10.56 20.08
C ALA A 54 -8.77 10.23 20.17
N TYR A 55 -8.40 8.97 20.34
CA TYR A 55 -7.01 8.51 20.33
C TYR A 55 -6.42 8.55 18.93
N ALA A 56 -7.14 8.02 17.93
CA ALA A 56 -6.65 7.94 16.55
C ALA A 56 -6.29 9.33 16.00
N TYR A 57 -7.15 10.33 16.15
CA TYR A 57 -6.88 11.70 15.67
C TYR A 57 -5.76 12.42 16.43
N LYS A 58 -5.54 12.10 17.71
CA LYS A 58 -4.35 12.58 18.42
C LYS A 58 -3.07 11.92 17.88
N LEU A 59 -3.13 10.63 17.61
CA LEU A 59 -2.01 9.89 17.01
C LEU A 59 -1.64 10.44 15.62
N PHE A 60 -2.63 10.79 14.79
CA PHE A 60 -2.37 11.39 13.47
C PHE A 60 -1.53 12.67 13.57
N ARG A 61 -1.77 13.51 14.57
CA ARG A 61 -0.92 14.70 14.79
C ARG A 61 0.53 14.32 15.07
N LEU A 62 0.74 13.29 15.87
CA LEU A 62 2.09 12.80 16.16
C LEU A 62 2.74 12.21 14.90
N LEU A 63 1.99 11.42 14.10
CA LEU A 63 2.47 10.86 12.82
C LEU A 63 2.87 11.97 11.85
N LYS A 64 2.10 13.04 11.74
CA LYS A 64 2.45 14.23 10.93
C LYS A 64 3.71 14.93 11.44
N MET A 65 3.83 15.12 12.75
CA MET A 65 5.01 15.77 13.36
C MET A 65 6.26 14.91 13.18
N SER A 66 6.14 13.60 13.33
CA SER A 66 7.24 12.66 13.14
C SER A 66 7.62 12.48 11.68
N GLY A 67 6.67 12.65 10.75
CA GLY A 67 6.89 12.50 9.31
C GLY A 67 7.13 11.05 8.88
N ILE A 68 6.82 10.05 9.71
CA ILE A 68 7.01 8.64 9.36
C ILE A 68 6.11 8.20 8.21
N ASN A 69 6.52 7.15 7.50
CA ASN A 69 5.73 6.52 6.45
C ASN A 69 4.91 5.36 7.03
N MET A 70 3.79 5.06 6.37
CA MET A 70 2.90 3.95 6.71
C MET A 70 2.82 2.98 5.53
N ILE A 71 2.85 1.68 5.80
CA ILE A 71 2.58 0.65 4.79
C ILE A 71 1.44 -0.23 5.27
N ALA A 72 0.36 -0.29 4.49
CA ALA A 72 -0.72 -1.25 4.69
C ALA A 72 -0.53 -2.43 3.73
N ASN A 73 -0.79 -3.65 4.21
CA ASN A 73 -0.64 -4.89 3.45
C ASN A 73 -2.02 -5.56 3.28
N PRO A 74 -2.89 -5.07 2.38
CA PRO A 74 -4.31 -5.44 2.36
C PRO A 74 -4.57 -6.93 2.25
N LEU A 75 -3.80 -7.66 1.45
CA LEU A 75 -4.00 -9.09 1.22
C LEU A 75 -3.75 -9.88 2.51
N VAL A 76 -2.58 -9.72 3.11
CA VAL A 76 -2.20 -10.43 4.33
C VAL A 76 -3.00 -9.96 5.52
N ASN A 77 -3.15 -8.65 5.71
CA ASN A 77 -3.84 -8.10 6.86
C ASN A 77 -5.32 -8.53 6.92
N THR A 78 -6.04 -8.56 5.78
CA THR A 78 -7.44 -8.99 5.76
C THR A 78 -7.58 -10.50 5.93
N PHE A 79 -6.58 -11.29 5.55
CA PHE A 79 -6.57 -12.73 5.74
C PHE A 79 -6.25 -13.11 7.20
N LEU A 80 -5.25 -12.48 7.80
CA LEU A 80 -4.81 -12.77 9.17
C LEU A 80 -5.64 -12.06 10.23
N GLY A 81 -6.10 -10.83 9.94
CA GLY A 81 -6.83 -10.00 10.88
C GLY A 81 -8.23 -10.54 11.21
N GLY A 82 -8.70 -10.26 12.45
CA GLY A 82 -10.03 -10.62 12.91
C GLY A 82 -10.30 -12.12 12.99
N ARG A 83 -9.29 -12.98 12.96
CA ARG A 83 -9.47 -14.45 12.95
C ARG A 83 -10.24 -14.97 14.16
N PHE A 84 -9.96 -14.38 15.33
CA PHE A 84 -10.56 -14.77 16.60
C PHE A 84 -11.78 -13.91 16.97
N ASP A 85 -12.16 -12.96 16.13
CA ASP A 85 -13.36 -12.16 16.33
C ASP A 85 -14.61 -13.00 16.11
N THR A 86 -15.64 -12.73 16.93
CA THR A 86 -17.02 -13.10 16.62
C THR A 86 -17.57 -12.16 15.53
N TYR A 87 -18.73 -12.47 14.96
CA TYR A 87 -19.36 -11.57 14.00
C TYR A 87 -19.99 -10.35 14.70
N PRO A 88 -19.89 -9.12 14.13
CA PRO A 88 -19.17 -8.78 12.89
C PRO A 88 -17.65 -8.75 13.10
N LYS A 89 -16.90 -9.34 12.15
CA LYS A 89 -15.44 -9.32 12.18
C LYS A 89 -14.88 -7.94 11.79
N ARG A 90 -13.76 -7.56 12.41
CA ARG A 90 -12.99 -6.37 12.02
C ARG A 90 -12.37 -6.55 10.64
N ARG A 91 -12.05 -5.45 9.98
CA ARG A 91 -11.52 -5.48 8.60
C ARG A 91 -10.05 -5.85 8.49
N GLY A 92 -9.31 -5.84 9.60
CA GLY A 92 -7.91 -6.24 9.64
C GLY A 92 -6.95 -5.25 8.98
N MET A 93 -7.33 -3.98 8.79
CA MET A 93 -6.48 -3.00 8.11
C MET A 93 -6.45 -1.67 8.87
N THR A 94 -5.34 -0.94 8.78
CA THR A 94 -5.19 0.41 9.33
C THR A 94 -6.16 1.42 8.69
N ARG A 95 -6.26 2.62 9.25
CA ARG A 95 -7.16 3.70 8.78
C ARG A 95 -6.59 4.44 7.56
N VAL A 96 -6.43 3.74 6.44
CA VAL A 96 -5.81 4.26 5.22
C VAL A 96 -6.46 5.55 4.73
N LYS A 97 -7.80 5.59 4.71
CA LYS A 97 -8.54 6.76 4.21
C LYS A 97 -8.20 8.00 5.03
N GLU A 98 -8.39 7.93 6.34
CA GLU A 98 -8.19 9.06 7.24
C GLU A 98 -6.72 9.50 7.30
N LEU A 99 -5.78 8.56 7.27
CA LEU A 99 -4.34 8.85 7.20
C LEU A 99 -4.00 9.62 5.92
N THR A 100 -4.53 9.17 4.78
CA THR A 100 -4.29 9.83 3.48
C THR A 100 -4.93 11.21 3.42
N GLU A 101 -6.17 11.36 3.89
CA GLU A 101 -6.87 12.64 3.96
C GLU A 101 -6.15 13.64 4.87
N ASP A 102 -5.49 13.16 5.92
CA ASP A 102 -4.67 13.97 6.82
C ASP A 102 -3.24 14.25 6.28
N GLY A 103 -2.91 13.73 5.09
CA GLY A 103 -1.65 14.00 4.38
C GLY A 103 -0.46 13.16 4.87
N ILE A 104 -0.70 12.07 5.60
CA ILE A 104 0.33 11.11 5.99
C ILE A 104 0.64 10.21 4.79
N ASN A 105 1.92 9.94 4.54
CA ASN A 105 2.33 9.06 3.45
C ASN A 105 1.92 7.61 3.75
N VAL A 106 1.01 7.06 2.94
CA VAL A 106 0.56 5.66 3.01
C VAL A 106 0.90 4.97 1.70
N ALA A 107 1.57 3.83 1.76
CA ALA A 107 1.77 2.93 0.63
C ALA A 107 1.09 1.59 0.89
N PHE A 108 0.88 0.80 -0.16
CA PHE A 108 0.43 -0.57 -0.06
C PHE A 108 1.58 -1.51 -0.41
N GLY A 109 1.72 -2.56 0.40
CA GLY A 109 2.59 -3.71 0.15
C GLY A 109 1.78 -4.96 -0.15
N GLU A 110 2.44 -5.96 -0.71
CA GLU A 110 1.87 -7.30 -0.84
C GLU A 110 2.17 -8.14 0.39
N ASP A 111 3.35 -7.91 1.01
CA ASP A 111 3.87 -8.61 2.17
C ASP A 111 4.32 -10.04 1.81
N ASP A 112 3.48 -11.04 2.08
CA ASP A 112 3.80 -12.45 1.85
C ASP A 112 3.33 -12.92 0.46
N ILE A 113 4.12 -13.80 -0.18
CA ILE A 113 3.80 -14.40 -1.48
C ILE A 113 4.04 -15.91 -1.41
N LYS A 114 2.96 -16.71 -1.46
CA LYS A 114 3.00 -18.18 -1.49
C LYS A 114 3.83 -18.79 -0.35
N ASP A 115 3.60 -18.30 0.84
CA ASP A 115 4.30 -18.74 2.04
C ASP A 115 3.31 -19.24 3.13
N PRO A 116 3.80 -19.65 4.33
CA PRO A 116 2.93 -20.18 5.38
C PRO A 116 1.92 -19.18 5.97
N TRP A 117 2.17 -17.86 5.86
CA TRP A 117 1.26 -16.83 6.35
C TRP A 117 0.23 -16.42 5.31
N TYR A 118 0.63 -16.37 4.04
CA TYR A 118 -0.28 -16.07 2.93
C TYR A 118 0.01 -16.96 1.71
N PRO A 119 -0.83 -18.00 1.47
CA PRO A 119 -0.54 -19.03 0.45
C PRO A 119 -0.82 -18.57 -0.99
N MET A 120 -1.23 -17.34 -1.21
CA MET A 120 -1.55 -16.75 -2.52
C MET A 120 -0.56 -15.64 -2.88
N GLY A 121 -0.87 -14.87 -3.91
CA GLY A 121 -0.04 -13.76 -4.37
C GLY A 121 0.95 -14.15 -5.47
N ASP A 122 1.35 -13.17 -6.25
CA ASP A 122 2.29 -13.32 -7.37
C ASP A 122 3.16 -12.07 -7.61
N GLY A 123 3.06 -11.06 -6.73
CA GLY A 123 3.75 -9.78 -6.86
C GLY A 123 3.05 -8.76 -7.75
N ASN A 124 1.81 -9.03 -8.18
CA ASN A 124 1.01 -8.07 -8.94
C ASN A 124 0.38 -7.02 -8.04
N MET A 125 0.99 -5.85 -7.95
CA MET A 125 0.54 -4.77 -7.07
C MET A 125 -0.86 -4.22 -7.37
N LEU A 126 -1.50 -4.59 -8.48
CA LEU A 126 -2.92 -4.29 -8.71
C LEU A 126 -3.85 -5.06 -7.75
N ASP A 127 -3.44 -6.24 -7.28
CA ASP A 127 -4.25 -7.06 -6.38
C ASP A 127 -4.36 -6.45 -4.96
N PRO A 128 -3.25 -6.14 -4.25
CA PRO A 128 -3.34 -5.43 -2.97
C PRO A 128 -4.00 -4.06 -3.12
N LEU A 129 -3.77 -3.35 -4.25
CA LEU A 129 -4.42 -2.07 -4.50
C LEU A 129 -5.95 -2.24 -4.62
N HIS A 130 -6.41 -3.16 -5.45
CA HIS A 130 -7.83 -3.43 -5.65
C HIS A 130 -8.53 -3.77 -4.32
N LEU A 131 -8.00 -4.73 -3.56
CA LEU A 131 -8.57 -5.10 -2.27
C LEU A 131 -8.48 -3.95 -1.26
N GLY A 132 -7.36 -3.25 -1.21
CA GLY A 132 -7.12 -2.15 -0.28
C GLY A 132 -8.15 -1.03 -0.42
N LEU A 133 -8.51 -0.64 -1.65
CA LEU A 133 -9.54 0.38 -1.88
C LEU A 133 -10.93 -0.06 -1.38
N HIS A 134 -11.29 -1.35 -1.52
CA HIS A 134 -12.55 -1.89 -1.00
C HIS A 134 -12.56 -1.83 0.54
N VAL A 135 -11.50 -2.29 1.18
CA VAL A 135 -11.42 -2.31 2.65
C VAL A 135 -11.36 -0.89 3.21
N ALA A 136 -10.60 0.01 2.58
CA ALA A 136 -10.51 1.42 2.97
C ALA A 136 -11.76 2.24 2.61
N GLN A 137 -12.69 1.69 1.80
CA GLN A 137 -13.89 2.40 1.30
C GLN A 137 -13.55 3.70 0.54
N THR A 138 -12.55 3.64 -0.33
CA THR A 138 -12.08 4.76 -1.15
C THR A 138 -12.36 4.48 -2.64
N MET A 139 -13.63 4.51 -3.03
CA MET A 139 -14.14 4.08 -4.34
C MET A 139 -14.71 5.22 -5.18
N GLY A 140 -14.46 6.48 -4.82
CA GLY A 140 -14.77 7.62 -5.69
C GLY A 140 -13.90 7.60 -6.96
N TYR A 141 -14.42 8.10 -8.08
CA TYR A 141 -13.70 8.09 -9.36
C TYR A 141 -12.29 8.68 -9.25
N ASP A 142 -12.16 9.86 -8.67
CA ASP A 142 -10.86 10.52 -8.48
C ASP A 142 -9.96 9.75 -7.50
N GLN A 143 -10.54 9.09 -6.49
CA GLN A 143 -9.80 8.24 -5.57
C GLN A 143 -9.21 7.03 -6.30
N ILE A 144 -10.00 6.37 -7.15
CA ILE A 144 -9.54 5.23 -7.97
C ILE A 144 -8.47 5.71 -8.95
N MET A 145 -8.72 6.80 -9.70
CA MET A 145 -7.78 7.34 -10.69
C MET A 145 -6.42 7.73 -10.09
N ASN A 146 -6.39 8.15 -8.82
CA ASN A 146 -5.17 8.54 -8.12
C ASN A 146 -4.56 7.43 -7.26
N SER A 147 -5.22 6.28 -7.14
CA SER A 147 -4.83 5.21 -6.23
C SER A 147 -3.51 4.53 -6.60
N TYR A 148 -3.09 4.61 -7.88
CA TYR A 148 -1.78 4.11 -8.30
C TYR A 148 -0.62 4.64 -7.42
N LYS A 149 -0.80 5.80 -6.81
CA LYS A 149 0.20 6.41 -5.93
C LYS A 149 0.53 5.52 -4.73
N TYR A 150 -0.44 4.76 -4.21
CA TYR A 150 -0.21 3.85 -3.09
C TYR A 150 0.80 2.74 -3.42
N VAL A 151 0.87 2.31 -4.67
CA VAL A 151 1.75 1.22 -5.13
C VAL A 151 2.91 1.71 -6.00
N THR A 152 3.12 3.03 -6.08
CA THR A 152 4.19 3.66 -6.86
C THR A 152 4.89 4.74 -6.05
N GLN A 153 4.50 6.00 -6.21
CA GLN A 153 5.17 7.18 -5.65
C GLN A 153 5.27 7.14 -4.13
N ASN A 154 4.22 6.66 -3.43
CA ASN A 154 4.22 6.62 -1.97
C ASN A 154 5.21 5.58 -1.44
N GLY A 155 5.31 4.42 -2.12
CA GLY A 155 6.33 3.41 -1.84
C GLY A 155 7.74 3.93 -2.14
N ALA A 156 7.93 4.60 -3.29
CA ALA A 156 9.21 5.21 -3.64
C ALA A 156 9.66 6.26 -2.61
N ARG A 157 8.71 7.02 -2.04
CA ARG A 157 8.97 7.96 -0.95
C ARG A 157 9.44 7.23 0.31
N ALA A 158 8.74 6.19 0.73
CA ALA A 158 9.11 5.40 1.91
C ALA A 158 10.50 4.76 1.77
N MET A 159 10.86 4.34 0.55
CA MET A 159 12.16 3.75 0.24
C MET A 159 13.27 4.78 -0.04
N HIS A 160 12.97 6.09 0.02
CA HIS A 160 13.92 7.18 -0.30
C HIS A 160 14.54 7.08 -1.71
N VAL A 161 13.75 6.60 -2.69
CA VAL A 161 14.19 6.51 -4.10
C VAL A 161 13.39 7.42 -5.03
N LEU A 162 12.59 8.33 -4.50
CA LEU A 162 11.69 9.19 -5.27
C LEU A 162 12.44 10.07 -6.30
N ASP A 163 13.67 10.49 -5.99
CA ASP A 163 14.49 11.31 -6.90
C ASP A 163 14.85 10.57 -8.18
N HIS A 164 14.92 9.24 -8.13
CA HIS A 164 15.22 8.37 -9.27
C HIS A 164 13.99 7.66 -9.83
N TYR A 165 12.84 7.82 -9.21
CA TYR A 165 11.59 7.12 -9.54
C TYR A 165 10.58 8.07 -10.18
N GLY A 166 9.89 7.57 -11.22
CA GLY A 166 8.80 8.29 -11.90
C GLY A 166 8.99 8.34 -13.41
N ILE A 167 7.91 8.70 -14.13
CA ILE A 167 7.91 8.85 -15.59
C ILE A 167 8.23 10.31 -15.90
N GLU A 168 9.50 10.66 -15.85
CA GLU A 168 10.01 12.00 -16.09
C GLU A 168 11.34 11.93 -16.88
N VAL A 169 11.63 12.96 -17.68
CA VAL A 169 12.89 13.04 -18.43
C VAL A 169 14.08 13.06 -17.46
N GLY A 170 15.04 12.17 -17.68
CA GLY A 170 16.25 12.05 -16.86
C GLY A 170 16.15 11.04 -15.72
N LYS A 171 14.96 10.53 -15.40
CA LYS A 171 14.80 9.43 -14.45
C LYS A 171 14.99 8.06 -15.10
N GLN A 172 15.26 7.05 -14.28
CA GLN A 172 15.40 5.67 -14.75
C GLN A 172 14.07 5.17 -15.31
N ALA A 173 14.12 4.50 -16.47
CA ALA A 173 12.94 3.90 -17.07
C ALA A 173 12.56 2.59 -16.33
N ASN A 174 11.85 2.76 -15.22
CA ASN A 174 11.22 1.70 -14.44
C ASN A 174 9.72 1.87 -14.54
N CYS A 175 9.04 1.05 -15.35
CA CYS A 175 7.61 1.16 -15.56
C CYS A 175 6.98 -0.16 -16.00
N ILE A 176 5.67 -0.25 -15.85
CA ILE A 176 4.85 -1.29 -16.46
C ILE A 176 3.90 -0.67 -17.49
N ILE A 177 3.56 -1.42 -18.52
CA ILE A 177 2.54 -1.07 -19.50
C ILE A 177 1.37 -2.03 -19.33
N LEU A 178 0.21 -1.47 -19.00
CA LEU A 178 -1.02 -2.22 -18.77
C LEU A 178 -1.88 -2.26 -20.06
N ASN A 179 -2.66 -3.33 -20.24
CA ASN A 179 -3.53 -3.53 -21.37
C ASN A 179 -4.85 -2.75 -21.25
N ARG A 180 -4.80 -1.45 -20.90
CA ARG A 180 -6.00 -0.58 -20.83
C ARG A 180 -5.61 0.87 -21.09
N GLY A 181 -6.58 1.65 -21.57
CA GLY A 181 -6.35 3.04 -21.97
C GLY A 181 -6.29 4.05 -20.81
N ASN A 182 -6.75 3.68 -19.63
CA ASN A 182 -6.71 4.50 -18.43
C ASN A 182 -6.57 3.63 -17.17
N PHE A 183 -6.24 4.28 -16.03
CA PHE A 183 -5.97 3.54 -14.80
C PHE A 183 -7.24 3.00 -14.13
N TYR A 184 -8.38 3.67 -14.28
CA TYR A 184 -9.65 3.18 -13.74
C TYR A 184 -9.99 1.80 -14.33
N ASP A 185 -9.98 1.70 -15.65
CA ASP A 185 -10.26 0.43 -16.33
C ASP A 185 -9.19 -0.62 -16.06
N ALA A 186 -7.92 -0.18 -15.99
CA ALA A 186 -6.81 -1.06 -15.66
C ALA A 186 -6.98 -1.73 -14.30
N LEU A 187 -7.37 -0.97 -13.27
CA LEU A 187 -7.59 -1.51 -11.94
C LEU A 187 -8.89 -2.31 -11.85
N ASN A 188 -9.98 -1.79 -12.40
CA ASN A 188 -11.30 -2.43 -12.36
C ASN A 188 -11.29 -3.82 -12.99
N GLU A 189 -10.62 -3.96 -14.14
CA GLU A 189 -10.54 -5.22 -14.88
C GLU A 189 -9.29 -6.05 -14.56
N ARG A 190 -8.44 -5.58 -13.62
CA ARG A 190 -7.14 -6.18 -13.30
C ARG A 190 -6.34 -6.49 -14.57
N ALA A 191 -6.03 -5.39 -15.28
CA ALA A 191 -5.43 -5.44 -16.60
C ALA A 191 -4.11 -6.21 -16.61
N GLU A 192 -3.90 -6.98 -17.67
CA GLU A 192 -2.62 -7.67 -17.88
C GLU A 192 -1.47 -6.68 -18.02
N VAL A 193 -0.33 -7.03 -17.43
CA VAL A 193 0.95 -6.35 -17.66
C VAL A 193 1.49 -6.80 -19.02
N LEU A 194 1.45 -5.93 -20.02
CA LEU A 194 2.00 -6.23 -21.35
C LEU A 194 3.52 -6.18 -21.34
N TYR A 195 4.09 -5.21 -20.64
CA TYR A 195 5.54 -5.06 -20.49
C TYR A 195 5.89 -4.65 -19.08
N ALA A 196 6.92 -5.27 -18.51
CA ALA A 196 7.66 -4.73 -17.38
C ALA A 196 9.05 -4.29 -17.86
N ILE A 197 9.41 -3.06 -17.51
CA ILE A 197 10.66 -2.43 -17.92
C ILE A 197 11.42 -2.02 -16.66
N HIS A 198 12.68 -2.47 -16.56
CA HIS A 198 13.58 -2.15 -15.46
C HIS A 198 14.89 -1.60 -16.01
N HIS A 199 15.27 -0.41 -15.58
CA HIS A 199 16.45 0.33 -16.08
C HIS A 199 16.50 0.41 -17.63
N GLY A 200 15.34 0.62 -18.27
CA GLY A 200 15.22 0.70 -19.72
C GLY A 200 15.25 -0.67 -20.44
N ILE A 201 15.38 -1.76 -19.72
CA ILE A 201 15.39 -3.12 -20.28
C ILE A 201 14.02 -3.76 -20.08
N VAL A 202 13.45 -4.31 -21.15
CA VAL A 202 12.23 -5.11 -21.08
C VAL A 202 12.54 -6.44 -20.38
N THR A 203 12.01 -6.62 -19.17
CA THR A 203 12.22 -7.82 -18.36
C THR A 203 11.07 -8.82 -18.49
N VAL A 204 9.87 -8.32 -18.79
CA VAL A 204 8.68 -9.15 -19.04
C VAL A 204 7.96 -8.63 -20.29
N LYS A 205 7.49 -9.56 -21.13
CA LYS A 205 6.59 -9.29 -22.24
C LYS A 205 5.51 -10.35 -22.26
N THR A 206 4.25 -9.93 -22.16
CA THR A 206 3.07 -10.80 -22.23
C THR A 206 2.34 -10.59 -23.55
N GLN A 207 1.84 -11.66 -24.15
CA GLN A 207 0.94 -11.56 -25.30
C GLN A 207 -0.47 -11.24 -24.76
N PRO A 208 -1.17 -10.23 -25.33
CA PRO A 208 -2.54 -9.94 -24.93
C PRO A 208 -3.45 -11.15 -25.11
N GLN A 209 -4.31 -11.41 -24.14
CA GLN A 209 -5.35 -12.42 -24.27
C GLN A 209 -6.36 -11.98 -25.33
N GLU A 210 -6.64 -12.84 -26.32
CA GLU A 210 -7.71 -12.62 -27.28
C GLU A 210 -9.03 -13.12 -26.68
N VAL A 211 -9.98 -12.22 -26.48
CA VAL A 211 -11.34 -12.57 -26.04
C VAL A 211 -12.30 -12.39 -27.20
N LYS A 212 -12.94 -13.50 -27.66
CA LYS A 212 -13.97 -13.47 -28.68
C LYS A 212 -15.34 -13.60 -28.01
N THR A 213 -16.21 -12.61 -28.20
CA THR A 213 -17.61 -12.70 -27.78
C THR A 213 -18.48 -13.05 -28.97
N TYR A 214 -19.45 -13.92 -28.73
CA TYR A 214 -20.35 -14.43 -29.79
C TYR A 214 -21.79 -13.93 -29.63
N PHE A 215 -22.02 -12.94 -28.77
CA PHE A 215 -23.35 -12.40 -28.47
C PHE A 215 -23.99 -11.68 -29.69
N ASP A 216 -23.19 -11.15 -30.61
CA ASP A 216 -23.65 -10.34 -31.74
C ASP A 216 -23.75 -11.12 -33.04
N GLN A 217 -23.60 -12.44 -33.04
CA GLN A 217 -23.66 -13.26 -34.26
C GLN A 217 -25.10 -13.50 -34.80
N ASN A 218 -26.13 -13.01 -34.10
CA ASN A 218 -27.54 -13.18 -34.45
C ASN A 218 -28.24 -11.87 -34.81
N LYS A 219 -27.53 -10.86 -35.33
CA LYS A 219 -28.12 -9.67 -35.92
C LYS A 219 -27.92 -9.63 -37.42
#